data_34f99766611e3a4db6e6ba70550281f0
#
_entry.id   34f99766611e3a4db6e6ba70550281f0
#
_cell.length_a   1.000
_cell.length_b   1.000
_cell.length_c   1.000
_cell.angle_alpha   90.00
_cell.angle_beta   90.00
_cell.angle_gamma   90.00
#
_symmetry.space_group_name_H-M   'P 1'
#
loop_
_entity.id
_entity.type
_entity.pdbx_description
1 polymer ?
#
loop_
_entity_poly.entity_id
_entity_poly.type
_entity_poly.pdbx_seq_one_letter_code
_entity_poly.pdbx_strand_id
1 'polypeptide(L)'
;MKFKKIVFTSLLLFFAGIVANAQTLQVAAAANLQSVIKALQADFKTKSGIEIQPIIGSSGNLVSQIKNGAPFDVFLSADISFPEALYKAGFSMDEPVVYTWGNLIVCSEQKEDLKNWQNLLQRGKIKKIAIANPAIAPYGKAAEEALIKTGIMNKVKPKLVYGESIAQVNTYISTGVVTVGFTSQSFIKDAEKNTKLYWEPVDANLYTAIQQGMVILKHGKENNFDQAQKFYKYILSPSAKAIFTEYGYHVQ
;
A
#
# COMPACT_ATOMS: atom_id res chain seq x y z
N MET A 1 -50.32 -68.31 -11.14
CA MET A 1 -49.28 -67.42 -11.71
C MET A 1 -49.18 -66.16 -10.84
N LYS A 2 -48.08 -66.07 -10.05
CA LYS A 2 -47.90 -64.92 -9.14
C LYS A 2 -46.83 -64.02 -9.75
N PHE A 3 -47.17 -62.82 -10.20
CA PHE A 3 -46.23 -61.79 -10.65
C PHE A 3 -45.55 -61.15 -9.46
N LYS A 4 -44.24 -61.32 -9.33
CA LYS A 4 -43.39 -60.56 -8.38
C LYS A 4 -43.11 -59.18 -8.98
N LYS A 5 -43.60 -58.14 -8.32
CA LYS A 5 -43.23 -56.74 -8.60
C LYS A 5 -41.83 -56.51 -8.01
N ILE A 6 -40.83 -56.25 -8.87
CA ILE A 6 -39.51 -55.76 -8.47
C ILE A 6 -39.62 -54.23 -8.35
N VAL A 7 -39.50 -53.74 -7.13
CA VAL A 7 -39.41 -52.29 -6.84
C VAL A 7 -37.93 -51.94 -6.97
N PHE A 8 -37.58 -51.18 -8.00
CA PHE A 8 -36.26 -50.63 -8.21
C PHE A 8 -36.18 -49.29 -7.46
N THR A 9 -35.58 -49.29 -6.25
CA THR A 9 -35.36 -48.08 -5.45
C THR A 9 -34.12 -47.42 -5.97
N SER A 10 -34.28 -46.36 -6.82
CA SER A 10 -33.20 -45.48 -7.27
C SER A 10 -32.79 -44.59 -6.09
N LEU A 11 -31.65 -44.85 -5.48
CA LEU A 11 -30.99 -44.02 -4.50
C LEU A 11 -30.31 -42.85 -5.23
N LEU A 12 -30.98 -41.71 -5.40
CA LEU A 12 -30.38 -40.49 -5.88
C LEU A 12 -29.46 -39.92 -4.77
N LEU A 13 -28.18 -40.15 -4.87
CA LEU A 13 -27.17 -39.45 -4.10
C LEU A 13 -27.12 -37.98 -4.57
N PHE A 14 -27.80 -37.12 -3.83
CA PHE A 14 -27.71 -35.69 -3.96
C PHE A 14 -26.31 -35.26 -3.44
N PHE A 15 -25.32 -35.18 -4.32
CA PHE A 15 -24.07 -34.51 -4.06
C PHE A 15 -24.38 -33.01 -3.96
N ALA A 16 -24.78 -32.55 -2.79
CA ALA A 16 -24.77 -31.13 -2.45
C ALA A 16 -23.31 -30.69 -2.44
N GLY A 17 -22.81 -30.26 -3.58
CA GLY A 17 -21.54 -29.55 -3.67
C GLY A 17 -21.63 -28.33 -2.76
N ILE A 18 -20.97 -28.39 -1.61
CA ILE A 18 -20.70 -27.20 -0.79
C ILE A 18 -19.81 -26.35 -1.67
N VAL A 19 -20.42 -25.38 -2.38
CA VAL A 19 -19.69 -24.26 -2.96
C VAL A 19 -19.20 -23.49 -1.75
N ALA A 20 -18.02 -23.83 -1.27
CA ALA A 20 -17.30 -22.97 -0.35
C ALA A 20 -17.09 -21.66 -1.10
N ASN A 21 -17.95 -20.67 -0.84
CA ASN A 21 -17.68 -19.30 -1.21
C ASN A 21 -16.35 -18.96 -0.52
N ALA A 22 -15.26 -19.08 -1.24
CA ALA A 22 -13.97 -18.59 -0.78
C ALA A 22 -14.13 -17.07 -0.63
N GLN A 23 -14.42 -16.64 0.59
CA GLN A 23 -14.59 -15.24 0.91
C GLN A 23 -13.30 -14.53 0.57
N THR A 24 -13.36 -13.58 -0.36
CA THR A 24 -12.20 -12.81 -0.81
C THR A 24 -11.65 -12.00 0.35
N LEU A 25 -10.37 -12.14 0.65
CA LEU A 25 -9.73 -11.45 1.75
C LEU A 25 -9.64 -9.94 1.47
N GLN A 26 -10.24 -9.12 2.33
CA GLN A 26 -10.25 -7.67 2.20
C GLN A 26 -8.97 -7.07 2.81
N VAL A 27 -8.10 -6.50 1.98
CA VAL A 27 -6.81 -5.97 2.41
C VAL A 27 -6.80 -4.45 2.29
N ALA A 28 -6.85 -3.75 3.42
CA ALA A 28 -6.59 -2.31 3.44
C ALA A 28 -5.11 -2.08 3.17
N ALA A 29 -4.76 -1.45 2.06
CA ALA A 29 -3.39 -1.28 1.61
C ALA A 29 -3.04 0.19 1.38
N ALA A 30 -1.95 0.65 1.99
CA ALA A 30 -1.48 2.02 1.83
C ALA A 30 -1.15 2.32 0.36
N ALA A 31 -1.42 3.54 -0.06
CA ALA A 31 -1.40 3.96 -1.47
C ALA A 31 -0.03 3.81 -2.17
N ASN A 32 1.07 3.79 -1.42
CA ASN A 32 2.38 3.49 -1.98
C ASN A 32 2.51 2.04 -2.49
N LEU A 33 1.65 1.14 -2.00
CA LEU A 33 1.62 -0.26 -2.46
C LEU A 33 0.87 -0.44 -3.80
N GLN A 34 0.21 0.58 -4.33
CA GLN A 34 -0.60 0.49 -5.54
C GLN A 34 0.14 -0.16 -6.72
N SER A 35 1.42 0.13 -6.88
CA SER A 35 2.24 -0.45 -7.95
C SER A 35 2.61 -1.91 -7.71
N VAL A 36 2.89 -2.29 -6.46
CA VAL A 36 3.40 -3.63 -6.12
C VAL A 36 2.28 -4.63 -5.79
N ILE A 37 1.12 -4.15 -5.34
CA ILE A 37 0.05 -5.01 -4.81
C ILE A 37 -0.48 -6.03 -5.83
N LYS A 38 -0.52 -5.68 -7.11
CA LYS A 38 -0.94 -6.60 -8.17
C LYS A 38 0.01 -7.79 -8.33
N ALA A 39 1.32 -7.56 -8.21
CA ALA A 39 2.31 -8.62 -8.27
C ALA A 39 2.21 -9.54 -7.03
N LEU A 40 2.05 -8.95 -5.84
CA LEU A 40 1.82 -9.70 -4.60
C LEU A 40 0.53 -10.51 -4.66
N GLN A 41 -0.57 -9.94 -5.18
CA GLN A 41 -1.86 -10.60 -5.35
C GLN A 41 -1.75 -11.82 -6.29
N ALA A 42 -1.09 -11.67 -7.43
CA ALA A 42 -0.91 -12.74 -8.40
C ALA A 42 -0.06 -13.90 -7.84
N ASP A 43 1.06 -13.58 -7.18
CA ASP A 43 1.95 -14.58 -6.59
C ASP A 43 1.26 -15.30 -5.40
N PHE A 44 0.57 -14.56 -4.53
CA PHE A 44 -0.18 -15.14 -3.42
C PHE A 44 -1.30 -16.06 -3.89
N LYS A 45 -2.08 -15.64 -4.89
CA LYS A 45 -3.15 -16.48 -5.49
C LYS A 45 -2.57 -17.77 -6.08
N THR A 46 -1.44 -17.68 -6.79
CA THR A 46 -0.77 -18.86 -7.37
C THR A 46 -0.33 -19.85 -6.30
N LYS A 47 0.18 -19.36 -5.16
CA LYS A 47 0.71 -20.20 -4.07
C LYS A 47 -0.35 -20.74 -3.12
N SER A 48 -1.43 -20.02 -2.90
CA SER A 48 -2.41 -20.32 -1.86
C SER A 48 -3.81 -20.68 -2.39
N GLY A 49 -4.10 -20.34 -3.65
CA GLY A 49 -5.46 -20.38 -4.20
C GLY A 49 -6.39 -19.29 -3.67
N ILE A 50 -5.92 -18.41 -2.76
CA ILE A 50 -6.74 -17.38 -2.10
C ILE A 50 -6.66 -16.08 -2.90
N GLU A 51 -7.82 -15.48 -3.15
CA GLU A 51 -7.90 -14.13 -3.72
C GLU A 51 -7.91 -13.07 -2.63
N ILE A 52 -7.17 -11.99 -2.86
CA ILE A 52 -7.26 -10.78 -2.05
C ILE A 52 -7.92 -9.66 -2.85
N GLN A 53 -8.66 -8.81 -2.16
CA GLN A 53 -9.17 -7.56 -2.71
C GLN A 53 -8.50 -6.39 -1.99
N PRO A 54 -7.53 -5.72 -2.63
CA PRO A 54 -6.88 -4.56 -2.04
C PRO A 54 -7.78 -3.33 -2.12
N ILE A 55 -7.93 -2.64 -1.00
CA ILE A 55 -8.57 -1.33 -0.89
C ILE A 55 -7.46 -0.30 -0.64
N ILE A 56 -7.23 0.55 -1.63
CA ILE A 56 -6.11 1.49 -1.65
C ILE A 56 -6.52 2.84 -1.07
N GLY A 57 -5.71 3.35 -0.13
CA GLY A 57 -5.94 4.66 0.49
C GLY A 57 -4.70 5.18 1.22
N SER A 58 -4.73 6.43 1.71
CA SER A 58 -3.70 6.86 2.66
C SER A 58 -3.83 6.07 3.97
N SER A 59 -2.71 5.82 4.66
CA SER A 59 -2.74 5.03 5.91
C SER A 59 -3.71 5.60 6.94
N GLY A 60 -3.75 6.93 7.09
CA GLY A 60 -4.68 7.58 8.02
C GLY A 60 -6.14 7.46 7.63
N ASN A 61 -6.47 7.56 6.33
CA ASN A 61 -7.85 7.36 5.86
C ASN A 61 -8.32 5.92 6.05
N LEU A 62 -7.43 4.94 5.81
CA LEU A 62 -7.73 3.53 6.06
C LEU A 62 -7.96 3.27 7.56
N VAL A 63 -7.14 3.85 8.44
CA VAL A 63 -7.35 3.79 9.90
C VAL A 63 -8.71 4.38 10.29
N SER A 64 -9.09 5.51 9.71
CA SER A 64 -10.41 6.10 9.95
C SER A 64 -11.54 5.16 9.54
N GLN A 65 -11.44 4.52 8.36
CA GLN A 65 -12.42 3.53 7.89
C GLN A 65 -12.48 2.31 8.81
N ILE A 66 -11.32 1.77 9.24
CA ILE A 66 -11.25 0.64 10.18
C ILE A 66 -11.96 0.98 11.50
N LYS A 67 -11.68 2.16 12.07
CA LYS A 67 -12.33 2.63 13.30
C LYS A 67 -13.84 2.84 13.15
N ASN A 68 -14.30 3.14 11.94
CA ASN A 68 -15.72 3.26 11.61
C ASN A 68 -16.37 1.92 11.16
N GLY A 69 -15.71 0.79 11.38
CA GLY A 69 -16.28 -0.54 11.16
C GLY A 69 -16.14 -1.09 9.74
N ALA A 70 -15.28 -0.54 8.90
CA ALA A 70 -15.01 -1.13 7.60
C ALA A 70 -14.50 -2.58 7.75
N PRO A 71 -15.04 -3.55 6.97
CA PRO A 71 -14.78 -4.97 7.15
C PRO A 71 -13.48 -5.41 6.50
N PHE A 72 -12.37 -4.81 6.91
CA PHE A 72 -11.05 -5.19 6.43
C PHE A 72 -10.45 -6.29 7.29
N ASP A 73 -9.77 -7.23 6.65
CA ASP A 73 -9.17 -8.39 7.31
C ASP A 73 -7.71 -8.14 7.71
N VAL A 74 -6.95 -7.49 6.82
CA VAL A 74 -5.54 -7.17 7.02
C VAL A 74 -5.29 -5.71 6.67
N PHE A 75 -4.43 -5.04 7.42
CA PHE A 75 -3.98 -3.69 7.12
C PHE A 75 -2.47 -3.67 6.85
N LEU A 76 -2.10 -3.19 5.65
CA LEU A 76 -0.74 -2.91 5.23
C LEU A 76 -0.55 -1.39 5.20
N SER A 77 0.11 -0.85 6.21
CA SER A 77 0.37 0.58 6.37
C SER A 77 1.67 1.01 5.71
N ALA A 78 1.77 2.28 5.35
CA ALA A 78 3.01 2.90 4.89
C ALA A 78 3.95 3.33 6.04
N ASP A 79 3.53 3.20 7.29
CA ASP A 79 4.39 3.28 8.47
C ASP A 79 3.92 2.32 9.58
N ILE A 80 4.69 2.23 10.66
CA ILE A 80 4.37 1.37 11.80
C ILE A 80 3.41 2.03 12.79
N SER A 81 3.38 3.36 12.87
CA SER A 81 2.65 4.10 13.91
C SER A 81 1.13 3.94 13.79
N PHE A 82 0.59 3.85 12.57
CA PHE A 82 -0.84 3.63 12.34
C PHE A 82 -1.30 2.25 12.80
N PRO A 83 -0.62 1.12 12.45
CA PRO A 83 -0.95 -0.19 13.01
C PRO A 83 -0.80 -0.24 14.53
N GLU A 84 0.23 0.39 15.11
CA GLU A 84 0.38 0.48 16.56
C GLU A 84 -0.80 1.21 17.23
N ALA A 85 -1.27 2.29 16.61
CA ALA A 85 -2.44 3.02 17.12
C ALA A 85 -3.72 2.18 17.05
N LEU A 86 -3.88 1.33 16.03
CA LEU A 86 -4.98 0.38 15.93
C LEU A 86 -4.88 -0.73 16.98
N TYR A 87 -3.70 -1.27 17.22
CA TYR A 87 -3.45 -2.27 18.25
C TYR A 87 -3.79 -1.73 19.64
N LYS A 88 -3.26 -0.55 19.99
CA LYS A 88 -3.55 0.12 21.29
C LYS A 88 -5.04 0.44 21.47
N ALA A 89 -5.76 0.65 20.37
CA ALA A 89 -7.20 0.93 20.40
C ALA A 89 -8.08 -0.34 20.29
N GLY A 90 -7.49 -1.55 20.28
CA GLY A 90 -8.22 -2.83 20.28
C GLY A 90 -8.81 -3.23 18.90
N PHE A 91 -8.35 -2.64 17.80
CA PHE A 91 -8.77 -3.00 16.45
C PHE A 91 -7.94 -4.13 15.82
N SER A 92 -6.84 -4.53 16.44
CA SER A 92 -6.09 -5.76 16.16
C SER A 92 -5.76 -6.47 17.46
N MET A 93 -5.54 -7.79 17.39
CA MET A 93 -5.25 -8.61 18.57
C MET A 93 -3.75 -8.79 18.79
N ASP A 94 -2.99 -8.75 17.71
CA ASP A 94 -1.56 -8.99 17.71
C ASP A 94 -0.81 -7.67 17.47
N GLU A 95 0.38 -7.55 18.03
CA GLU A 95 1.26 -6.41 17.78
C GLU A 95 1.62 -6.31 16.29
N PRO A 96 1.75 -5.09 15.76
CA PRO A 96 2.15 -4.89 14.39
C PRO A 96 3.59 -5.32 14.16
N VAL A 97 3.89 -5.79 12.94
CA VAL A 97 5.25 -6.07 12.49
C VAL A 97 5.64 -5.19 11.33
N VAL A 98 6.90 -4.84 11.24
CA VAL A 98 7.49 -4.19 10.06
C VAL A 98 7.71 -5.26 8.99
N TYR A 99 7.11 -5.07 7.80
CA TYR A 99 7.26 -6.00 6.69
C TYR A 99 8.24 -5.50 5.61
N THR A 100 8.46 -4.18 5.52
CA THR A 100 9.40 -3.57 4.58
C THR A 100 9.69 -2.11 4.95
N TRP A 101 10.70 -1.51 4.29
CA TRP A 101 11.04 -0.09 4.39
C TRP A 101 10.86 0.59 3.04
N GLY A 102 10.27 1.79 3.07
CA GLY A 102 10.06 2.58 1.87
C GLY A 102 11.16 3.61 1.63
N ASN A 103 11.40 3.94 0.35
CA ASN A 103 12.32 5.00 -0.06
C ASN A 103 11.54 6.20 -0.59
N LEU A 104 11.83 7.40 -0.06
CA LEU A 104 11.34 8.67 -0.57
C LEU A 104 12.19 9.10 -1.76
N ILE A 105 11.53 9.51 -2.84
CA ILE A 105 12.18 10.08 -4.02
C ILE A 105 11.59 11.45 -4.35
N VAL A 106 12.36 12.28 -5.03
CA VAL A 106 11.89 13.45 -5.76
C VAL A 106 11.77 13.09 -7.24
N CYS A 107 10.66 13.46 -7.89
CA CYS A 107 10.31 12.98 -9.23
C CYS A 107 9.68 14.09 -10.07
N SER A 108 9.91 14.03 -11.40
CA SER A 108 9.37 14.96 -12.41
C SER A 108 9.19 14.27 -13.76
N GLU A 109 8.17 14.64 -14.54
CA GLU A 109 8.08 14.31 -15.96
C GLU A 109 9.08 15.13 -16.82
N GLN A 110 9.49 16.29 -16.33
CA GLN A 110 10.41 17.17 -17.04
C GLN A 110 11.84 16.87 -16.64
N LYS A 111 12.78 17.00 -17.60
CA LYS A 111 14.21 16.85 -17.30
C LYS A 111 14.68 18.04 -16.47
N GLU A 112 14.73 17.85 -15.17
CA GLU A 112 15.18 18.84 -14.18
C GLU A 112 16.44 18.37 -13.45
N ASP A 113 17.16 19.29 -12.83
CA ASP A 113 18.33 18.97 -11.98
C ASP A 113 17.87 18.49 -10.61
N LEU A 114 17.32 17.26 -10.57
CA LEU A 114 16.77 16.66 -9.35
C LEU A 114 17.85 16.29 -8.34
N LYS A 115 19.13 16.15 -8.74
CA LYS A 115 20.22 15.93 -7.80
C LYS A 115 20.40 17.11 -6.85
N ASN A 116 20.11 18.34 -7.34
CA ASN A 116 20.13 19.56 -6.55
C ASN A 116 18.71 20.03 -6.25
N TRP A 117 17.80 19.12 -5.92
CA TRP A 117 16.38 19.41 -5.73
C TRP A 117 16.14 20.55 -4.73
N GLN A 118 16.96 20.68 -3.66
CA GLN A 118 16.84 21.75 -2.67
C GLN A 118 16.96 23.13 -3.33
N ASN A 119 17.93 23.30 -4.23
CA ASN A 119 18.11 24.56 -4.97
C ASN A 119 17.06 24.70 -6.08
N LEU A 120 16.73 23.60 -6.77
CA LEU A 120 15.74 23.59 -7.83
C LEU A 120 14.37 24.07 -7.35
N LEU A 121 13.87 23.55 -6.21
CA LEU A 121 12.55 23.90 -5.67
C LEU A 121 12.42 25.38 -5.28
N GLN A 122 13.52 26.04 -4.95
CA GLN A 122 13.53 27.45 -4.63
C GLN A 122 13.46 28.38 -5.85
N ARG A 123 13.79 27.87 -7.06
CA ARG A 123 13.78 28.67 -8.30
C ARG A 123 12.38 29.14 -8.67
N GLY A 124 12.29 30.32 -9.26
CA GLY A 124 11.02 30.94 -9.67
C GLY A 124 10.27 30.14 -10.76
N LYS A 125 10.97 29.31 -11.54
CA LYS A 125 10.35 28.47 -12.56
C LYS A 125 9.50 27.33 -11.97
N ILE A 126 9.85 26.83 -10.79
CA ILE A 126 9.06 25.81 -10.09
C ILE A 126 7.90 26.49 -9.38
N LYS A 127 6.68 26.29 -9.88
CA LYS A 127 5.47 26.95 -9.37
C LYS A 127 4.68 26.04 -8.43
N LYS A 128 4.69 24.72 -8.67
CA LYS A 128 3.92 23.75 -7.91
C LYS A 128 4.78 22.54 -7.57
N ILE A 129 4.74 22.10 -6.32
CA ILE A 129 5.46 20.98 -5.78
C ILE A 129 4.44 20.07 -5.08
N ALA A 130 4.30 18.82 -5.48
CA ALA A 130 3.36 17.92 -4.83
C ALA A 130 4.01 17.16 -3.67
N ILE A 131 3.32 17.10 -2.54
CA ILE A 131 3.56 16.16 -1.45
C ILE A 131 2.22 15.56 -1.01
N ALA A 132 2.21 14.36 -0.47
CA ALA A 132 1.00 13.85 0.17
C ALA A 132 0.74 14.59 1.48
N ASN A 133 -0.51 14.61 1.96
CA ASN A 133 -0.87 15.27 3.23
C ASN A 133 -0.12 14.60 4.41
N PRO A 134 0.77 15.33 5.10
CA PRO A 134 1.61 14.76 6.17
C PRO A 134 0.81 14.20 7.35
N ALA A 135 -0.40 14.70 7.58
CA ALA A 135 -1.23 14.24 8.69
C ALA A 135 -1.75 12.81 8.53
N ILE A 136 -1.86 12.32 7.29
CA ILE A 136 -2.50 11.04 6.98
C ILE A 136 -1.67 10.13 6.07
N ALA A 137 -0.57 10.63 5.50
CA ALA A 137 0.26 9.90 4.55
C ALA A 137 1.74 9.93 4.98
N PRO A 138 2.33 8.78 5.35
CA PRO A 138 3.72 8.69 5.84
C PRO A 138 4.77 9.24 4.87
N TYR A 139 4.62 9.04 3.57
CA TYR A 139 5.51 9.65 2.58
C TYR A 139 5.38 11.17 2.49
N GLY A 140 4.19 11.71 2.79
CA GLY A 140 3.98 13.15 2.93
C GLY A 140 4.71 13.72 4.14
N LYS A 141 4.64 13.00 5.27
CA LYS A 141 5.40 13.34 6.50
C LYS A 141 6.90 13.31 6.23
N ALA A 142 7.41 12.26 5.57
CA ALA A 142 8.82 12.16 5.22
C ALA A 142 9.26 13.31 4.29
N ALA A 143 8.44 13.70 3.31
CA ALA A 143 8.73 14.84 2.44
C ALA A 143 8.75 16.17 3.21
N GLU A 144 7.80 16.38 4.12
CA GLU A 144 7.76 17.56 4.99
C GLU A 144 9.00 17.64 5.89
N GLU A 145 9.39 16.52 6.53
CA GLU A 145 10.58 16.42 7.35
C GLU A 145 11.84 16.79 6.55
N ALA A 146 11.98 16.28 5.31
CA ALA A 146 13.11 16.59 4.44
C ALA A 146 13.17 18.06 4.06
N LEU A 147 12.01 18.69 3.76
CA LEU A 147 11.92 20.12 3.46
C LEU A 147 12.26 20.99 4.68
N ILE A 148 11.87 20.58 5.88
CA ILE A 148 12.19 21.27 7.14
C ILE A 148 13.69 21.13 7.42
N LYS A 149 14.23 19.92 7.37
CA LYS A 149 15.61 19.62 7.74
C LYS A 149 16.64 20.27 6.80
N THR A 150 16.26 20.48 5.54
CA THR A 150 17.07 21.25 4.57
C THR A 150 16.89 22.76 4.69
N GLY A 151 16.01 23.25 5.57
CA GLY A 151 15.78 24.69 5.81
C GLY A 151 15.03 25.42 4.70
N ILE A 152 14.47 24.70 3.72
CA ILE A 152 13.79 25.35 2.58
C ILE A 152 12.26 25.40 2.72
N MET A 153 11.68 24.75 3.74
CA MET A 153 10.22 24.64 3.91
C MET A 153 9.51 26.00 3.76
N ASN A 154 9.96 27.03 4.45
CA ASN A 154 9.31 28.35 4.42
C ASN A 154 9.29 28.97 3.01
N LYS A 155 10.33 28.72 2.21
CA LYS A 155 10.44 29.25 0.84
C LYS A 155 9.56 28.49 -0.15
N VAL A 156 9.39 27.17 0.06
CA VAL A 156 8.61 26.32 -0.84
C VAL A 156 7.15 26.15 -0.42
N LYS A 157 6.80 26.44 0.83
CA LYS A 157 5.44 26.30 1.37
C LYS A 157 4.35 26.91 0.48
N PRO A 158 4.52 28.13 -0.11
CA PRO A 158 3.51 28.70 -1.00
C PRO A 158 3.32 27.96 -2.32
N LYS A 159 4.24 27.04 -2.66
CA LYS A 159 4.22 26.24 -3.89
C LYS A 159 3.69 24.82 -3.64
N LEU A 160 3.48 24.42 -2.38
CA LEU A 160 3.06 23.08 -2.05
C LEU A 160 1.62 22.82 -2.47
N VAL A 161 1.42 21.67 -3.13
CA VAL A 161 0.12 21.10 -3.48
C VAL A 161 0.00 19.78 -2.73
N TYR A 162 -0.99 19.68 -1.87
CA TYR A 162 -1.20 18.52 -1.03
C TYR A 162 -2.14 17.51 -1.71
N GLY A 163 -1.67 16.27 -1.88
CA GLY A 163 -2.52 15.15 -2.27
C GLY A 163 -3.04 14.42 -1.02
N GLU A 164 -4.25 13.91 -1.06
CA GLU A 164 -4.81 13.10 0.03
C GLU A 164 -4.05 11.77 0.25
N SER A 165 -3.37 11.31 -0.78
CA SER A 165 -2.54 10.11 -0.75
C SER A 165 -1.34 10.24 -1.70
N ILE A 166 -0.39 9.33 -1.56
CA ILE A 166 0.74 9.27 -2.50
C ILE A 166 0.28 8.91 -3.93
N ALA A 167 -0.81 8.16 -4.09
CA ALA A 167 -1.39 7.88 -5.39
C ALA A 167 -1.88 9.15 -6.10
N GLN A 168 -2.48 10.10 -5.37
CA GLN A 168 -2.87 11.37 -5.96
C GLN A 168 -1.66 12.22 -6.33
N VAL A 169 -0.60 12.22 -5.51
CA VAL A 169 0.68 12.86 -5.87
C VAL A 169 1.24 12.27 -7.17
N ASN A 170 1.23 10.95 -7.31
CA ASN A 170 1.66 10.27 -8.52
C ASN A 170 0.87 10.74 -9.75
N THR A 171 -0.45 10.89 -9.61
CA THR A 171 -1.31 11.44 -10.67
C THR A 171 -0.90 12.89 -11.00
N TYR A 172 -0.67 13.75 -10.02
CA TYR A 172 -0.25 15.12 -10.26
C TYR A 172 1.10 15.21 -11.00
N ILE A 173 2.03 14.30 -10.71
CA ILE A 173 3.30 14.19 -11.43
C ILE A 173 3.05 13.72 -12.86
N SER A 174 2.38 12.58 -13.06
CA SER A 174 2.18 11.95 -14.38
C SER A 174 1.32 12.75 -15.36
N THR A 175 0.54 13.70 -14.85
CA THR A 175 -0.33 14.57 -15.66
C THR A 175 0.23 15.97 -15.85
N GLY A 176 1.44 16.25 -15.34
CA GLY A 176 2.08 17.55 -15.43
C GLY A 176 1.37 18.67 -14.64
N VAL A 177 0.44 18.34 -13.74
CA VAL A 177 -0.23 19.32 -12.84
C VAL A 177 0.78 20.02 -11.93
N VAL A 178 1.84 19.31 -11.59
CA VAL A 178 2.99 19.84 -10.84
C VAL A 178 4.28 19.58 -11.61
N THR A 179 5.28 20.47 -11.43
CA THR A 179 6.58 20.29 -12.06
C THR A 179 7.40 19.21 -11.34
N VAL A 180 7.31 19.15 -10.00
CA VAL A 180 8.08 18.24 -9.15
C VAL A 180 7.17 17.70 -8.05
N GLY A 181 7.34 16.46 -7.67
CA GLY A 181 6.67 15.86 -6.52
C GLY A 181 7.59 14.95 -5.73
N PHE A 182 7.27 14.77 -4.45
CA PHE A 182 7.89 13.76 -3.60
C PHE A 182 6.98 12.54 -3.53
N THR A 183 7.54 11.36 -3.84
CA THR A 183 6.76 10.13 -3.89
C THR A 183 7.56 8.91 -3.44
N SER A 184 6.95 7.72 -3.50
CA SER A 184 7.62 6.45 -3.23
C SER A 184 8.39 5.96 -4.45
N GLN A 185 9.53 5.34 -4.24
CA GLN A 185 10.30 4.73 -5.33
C GLN A 185 9.50 3.65 -6.08
N SER A 186 8.59 2.96 -5.41
CA SER A 186 7.74 1.93 -6.01
C SER A 186 6.88 2.42 -7.18
N PHE A 187 6.58 3.72 -7.22
CA PHE A 187 5.83 4.33 -8.32
C PHE A 187 6.55 4.24 -9.66
N ILE A 188 7.89 4.34 -9.65
CA ILE A 188 8.69 4.44 -10.88
C ILE A 188 8.51 3.23 -11.78
N LYS A 189 8.53 2.02 -11.22
CA LYS A 189 8.46 0.77 -11.99
C LYS A 189 7.21 0.66 -12.87
N ASP A 190 6.07 1.15 -12.40
CA ASP A 190 4.83 1.13 -13.19
C ASP A 190 4.72 2.34 -14.11
N ALA A 191 5.16 3.49 -13.65
CA ALA A 191 5.07 4.74 -14.42
C ALA A 191 5.95 4.71 -15.68
N GLU A 192 7.15 4.13 -15.61
CA GLU A 192 8.08 4.01 -16.75
C GLU A 192 7.53 3.19 -17.92
N LYS A 193 6.49 2.38 -17.71
CA LYS A 193 5.80 1.66 -18.79
C LYS A 193 5.05 2.59 -19.75
N ASN A 194 4.63 3.76 -19.26
CA ASN A 194 3.75 4.67 -20.01
C ASN A 194 4.32 6.09 -20.16
N THR A 195 5.20 6.52 -19.23
CA THR A 195 5.70 7.89 -19.15
C THR A 195 7.15 7.88 -18.71
N LYS A 196 7.99 8.66 -19.39
CA LYS A 196 9.37 8.84 -18.96
C LYS A 196 9.40 9.75 -17.75
N LEU A 197 9.88 9.23 -16.63
CA LEU A 197 10.08 9.98 -15.40
C LEU A 197 11.57 10.19 -15.13
N TYR A 198 11.90 11.34 -14.56
CA TYR A 198 13.19 11.65 -13.98
C TYR A 198 13.02 11.65 -12.46
N TRP A 199 13.94 11.03 -11.76
CA TRP A 199 13.85 10.93 -10.30
C TRP A 199 15.23 10.80 -9.66
N GLU A 200 15.30 11.19 -8.39
CA GLU A 200 16.47 11.00 -7.54
C GLU A 200 16.01 10.61 -6.12
N PRO A 201 16.77 9.77 -5.42
CA PRO A 201 16.48 9.46 -4.03
C PRO A 201 16.67 10.70 -3.16
N VAL A 202 15.81 10.86 -2.17
CA VAL A 202 16.01 11.82 -1.08
C VAL A 202 16.91 11.16 -0.04
N ASP A 203 17.94 11.88 0.42
CA ASP A 203 18.84 11.36 1.45
C ASP A 203 18.06 10.88 2.67
N ALA A 204 18.24 9.61 3.03
CA ALA A 204 17.56 8.96 4.15
C ALA A 204 17.80 9.64 5.51
N ASN A 205 18.90 10.41 5.64
CA ASN A 205 19.15 11.21 6.84
C ASN A 205 18.23 12.43 6.97
N LEU A 206 17.48 12.79 5.94
CA LEU A 206 16.60 13.97 5.94
C LEU A 206 15.19 13.67 6.46
N TYR A 207 14.83 12.41 6.69
CA TYR A 207 13.50 12.03 7.17
C TYR A 207 13.58 10.80 8.08
N THR A 208 12.53 10.60 8.87
CA THR A 208 12.36 9.39 9.68
C THR A 208 12.17 8.18 8.79
N ALA A 209 12.88 7.08 9.06
CA ALA A 209 12.78 5.85 8.28
C ALA A 209 11.32 5.40 8.10
N ILE A 210 10.93 5.14 6.86
CA ILE A 210 9.57 4.75 6.51
C ILE A 210 9.42 3.23 6.74
N GLN A 211 9.25 2.83 8.00
CA GLN A 211 9.04 1.45 8.43
C GLN A 211 7.58 1.07 8.20
N GLN A 212 7.30 0.26 7.19
CA GLN A 212 5.93 -0.11 6.85
C GLN A 212 5.46 -1.27 7.71
N GLY A 213 4.37 -1.05 8.42
CA GLY A 213 3.82 -2.00 9.38
C GLY A 213 2.55 -2.68 8.90
N MET A 214 2.30 -3.90 9.38
CA MET A 214 1.05 -4.62 9.12
C MET A 214 0.47 -5.26 10.38
N VAL A 215 -0.87 -5.46 10.34
CA VAL A 215 -1.63 -6.20 11.35
C VAL A 215 -2.75 -7.00 10.70
N ILE A 216 -3.15 -8.12 11.35
CA ILE A 216 -4.46 -8.73 11.14
C ILE A 216 -5.46 -7.96 11.99
N LEU A 217 -6.53 -7.48 11.35
CA LEU A 217 -7.56 -6.71 12.02
C LEU A 217 -8.53 -7.63 12.76
N LYS A 218 -9.27 -7.08 13.73
CA LYS A 218 -10.28 -7.82 14.48
C LYS A 218 -11.29 -8.52 13.58
N HIS A 219 -11.79 -7.83 12.54
CA HIS A 219 -12.69 -8.41 11.55
C HIS A 219 -12.09 -9.67 10.89
N GLY A 220 -10.83 -9.61 10.42
CA GLY A 220 -10.16 -10.74 9.79
C GLY A 220 -9.97 -11.90 10.75
N LYS A 221 -9.68 -11.61 12.03
CA LYS A 221 -9.55 -12.64 13.07
C LYS A 221 -10.87 -13.35 13.36
N GLU A 222 -11.98 -12.62 13.35
CA GLU A 222 -13.30 -13.16 13.66
C GLU A 222 -13.95 -13.88 12.47
N ASN A 223 -13.64 -13.49 11.22
CA ASN A 223 -14.38 -13.95 10.04
C ASN A 223 -13.52 -14.71 9.02
N ASN A 224 -12.22 -14.40 8.89
CA ASN A 224 -11.33 -14.92 7.83
C ASN A 224 -9.94 -15.29 8.36
N PHE A 225 -9.83 -15.78 9.57
CA PHE A 225 -8.53 -15.91 10.27
C PHE A 225 -7.50 -16.73 9.49
N ASP A 226 -7.87 -17.88 8.97
CA ASP A 226 -6.93 -18.75 8.25
C ASP A 226 -6.37 -18.10 7.00
N GLN A 227 -7.23 -17.41 6.23
CA GLN A 227 -6.82 -16.70 5.01
C GLN A 227 -5.95 -15.48 5.37
N ALA A 228 -6.36 -14.70 6.38
CA ALA A 228 -5.62 -13.54 6.87
C ALA A 228 -4.23 -13.95 7.39
N GLN A 229 -4.13 -15.06 8.14
CA GLN A 229 -2.86 -15.57 8.63
C GLN A 229 -1.96 -16.09 7.51
N LYS A 230 -2.52 -16.77 6.50
CA LYS A 230 -1.76 -17.20 5.31
C LYS A 230 -1.20 -16.01 4.55
N PHE A 231 -2.01 -14.95 4.35
CA PHE A 231 -1.57 -13.74 3.67
C PHE A 231 -0.52 -12.99 4.49
N TYR A 232 -0.71 -12.87 5.81
CA TYR A 232 0.26 -12.27 6.72
C TYR A 232 1.63 -12.98 6.64
N LYS A 233 1.66 -14.31 6.72
CA LYS A 233 2.88 -15.11 6.57
C LYS A 233 3.50 -14.96 5.19
N TYR A 234 2.66 -14.88 4.14
CA TYR A 234 3.13 -14.67 2.77
C TYR A 234 3.86 -13.34 2.62
N ILE A 235 3.33 -12.25 3.17
CA ILE A 235 3.98 -10.92 3.10
C ILE A 235 5.40 -10.95 3.69
N LEU A 236 5.66 -11.78 4.68
CA LEU A 236 6.98 -11.96 5.30
C LEU A 236 7.86 -13.01 4.58
N SER A 237 7.33 -13.69 3.58
CA SER A 237 8.03 -14.78 2.88
C SER A 237 9.13 -14.26 1.94
N PRO A 238 10.13 -15.11 1.60
CA PRO A 238 11.16 -14.76 0.62
C PRO A 238 10.59 -14.34 -0.74
N SER A 239 9.46 -14.91 -1.17
CA SER A 239 8.79 -14.56 -2.43
C SER A 239 8.26 -13.13 -2.42
N ALA A 240 7.51 -12.75 -1.38
CA ALA A 240 7.01 -11.38 -1.25
C ALA A 240 8.16 -10.37 -1.08
N LYS A 241 9.21 -10.73 -0.30
CA LYS A 241 10.41 -9.91 -0.15
C LYS A 241 11.12 -9.65 -1.49
N ALA A 242 11.25 -10.66 -2.35
CA ALA A 242 11.81 -10.50 -3.69
C ALA A 242 10.98 -9.52 -4.53
N ILE A 243 9.65 -9.63 -4.49
CA ILE A 243 8.74 -8.71 -5.18
C ILE A 243 8.90 -7.30 -4.62
N PHE A 244 8.92 -7.10 -3.30
CA PHE A 244 9.14 -5.78 -2.70
C PHE A 244 10.47 -5.16 -3.17
N THR A 245 11.56 -5.94 -3.15
CA THR A 245 12.88 -5.47 -3.62
C THR A 245 12.84 -5.02 -5.07
N GLU A 246 12.14 -5.77 -5.93
CA GLU A 246 11.97 -5.42 -7.35
C GLU A 246 11.26 -4.09 -7.56
N TYR A 247 10.39 -3.69 -6.62
CA TYR A 247 9.68 -2.40 -6.63
C TYR A 247 10.39 -1.31 -5.81
N GLY A 248 11.66 -1.52 -5.44
CA GLY A 248 12.48 -0.50 -4.79
C GLY A 248 12.24 -0.34 -3.28
N TYR A 249 11.63 -1.33 -2.64
CA TYR A 249 11.57 -1.40 -1.19
C TYR A 249 12.82 -2.06 -0.61
N HIS A 250 13.17 -1.70 0.62
CA HIS A 250 14.21 -2.38 1.37
C HIS A 250 13.56 -3.44 2.28
N VAL A 251 14.11 -4.66 2.27
CA VAL A 251 13.65 -5.80 3.08
C VAL A 251 14.79 -6.37 3.91
N GLN A 252 14.50 -6.84 5.12
CA GLN A 252 15.44 -7.55 6.00
C GLN A 252 15.22 -9.05 5.96
#